data_503a1abcb1e627d9210d96fa0c7e79c3
#
_entry.id   503a1abcb1e627d9210d96fa0c7e79c3
#
_cell.length_a   1.000
_cell.length_b   1.000
_cell.length_c   1.000
_cell.angle_alpha   90.00
_cell.angle_beta   90.00
_cell.angle_gamma   90.00
#
_symmetry.space_group_name_H-M   'P 1'
#
loop_
_entity.id
_entity.type
_entity.pdbx_description
1 polymer ?
#
loop_
_entity_poly.entity_id
_entity_poly.type
_entity_poly.pdbx_seq_one_letter_code
_entity_poly.pdbx_strand_id
1 'polypeptide(L)'
;MREFKTRKPSGRASFPLVLLSGQEGTGKTWAAVEATAMEQVDRAFFIEVGESQADAYGAVPGADFEIIEHDGTVRNIREALQWAAAQEPAEGKFNLLIIDSMTQIWQLLQDNGQQEANRRARRKGKQIPEEGVRLSMDLWNQMKEVWNGILQQCRHFPGPVLMTSRLELVTAMDDKGNPTRDKQWKIQAEKNMPYNCQVVLQARAPRQWTLTKIATTVPELQLPVGGEMQFNDFSVEKLLISMGIGADAAPTTYIETRPDGEFDEEKQREEAERAEREAAEERRKSYVSTQAQGLMDAEKNRDLDKLNAALRYYQQQGDGQLVQMAQETIQRLQKVQSQEAQENVKNVLDGEVVEDSKTEAA
;
A
#
# COMPACT_ATOMS: atom_id res chain seq x y z
N MET A 1 17.33 -12.06 -3.54
CA MET A 1 17.09 -10.81 -2.77
C MET A 1 16.21 -9.90 -3.62
N ARG A 2 15.09 -9.38 -3.08
CA ARG A 2 14.26 -8.41 -3.82
C ARG A 2 15.08 -7.13 -4.05
N GLU A 3 15.11 -6.64 -5.28
CA GLU A 3 15.76 -5.38 -5.62
C GLU A 3 14.85 -4.21 -5.22
N PHE A 4 15.33 -3.31 -4.35
CA PHE A 4 14.58 -2.14 -3.93
C PHE A 4 14.87 -0.96 -4.85
N LYS A 5 13.79 -0.29 -5.33
CA LYS A 5 13.91 0.96 -6.07
C LYS A 5 13.94 2.14 -5.11
N THR A 6 14.84 3.08 -5.35
CA THR A 6 14.94 4.33 -4.57
C THR A 6 14.62 5.53 -5.46
N ARG A 7 14.12 6.61 -4.87
CA ARG A 7 13.92 7.91 -5.52
C ARG A 7 14.29 9.06 -4.58
N LYS A 8 14.68 10.18 -5.13
CA LYS A 8 14.84 11.41 -4.35
C LYS A 8 13.46 12.04 -4.10
N PRO A 9 13.27 12.77 -2.96
CA PRO A 9 12.05 13.54 -2.73
C PRO A 9 11.92 14.64 -3.78
N SER A 10 10.70 14.96 -4.19
CA SER A 10 10.43 15.97 -5.21
C SER A 10 10.55 17.41 -4.70
N GLY A 11 10.39 17.64 -3.40
CA GLY A 11 10.28 18.97 -2.80
C GLY A 11 8.97 19.71 -3.10
N ARG A 12 8.06 19.11 -3.89
CA ARG A 12 6.75 19.72 -4.21
C ARG A 12 5.79 19.59 -3.04
N ALA A 13 4.92 20.59 -2.88
CA ALA A 13 3.79 20.50 -1.95
C ALA A 13 2.84 19.37 -2.40
N SER A 14 2.38 18.57 -1.45
CA SER A 14 1.39 17.52 -1.70
C SER A 14 0.01 17.95 -1.25
N PHE A 15 -1.02 17.45 -1.91
CA PHE A 15 -2.41 17.77 -1.58
C PHE A 15 -2.75 17.35 -0.15
N PRO A 16 -3.27 18.29 0.69
CA PRO A 16 -3.55 18.02 2.08
C PRO A 16 -4.93 17.45 2.32
N LEU A 17 -5.06 16.69 3.41
CA LEU A 17 -6.33 16.47 4.09
C LEU A 17 -6.53 17.62 5.08
N VAL A 18 -7.57 18.44 4.87
CA VAL A 18 -7.92 19.59 5.69
C VAL A 18 -9.17 19.27 6.49
N LEU A 19 -9.09 19.39 7.81
CA LEU A 19 -10.23 19.23 8.71
C LEU A 19 -10.74 20.57 9.19
N LEU A 20 -11.96 20.92 8.82
CA LEU A 20 -12.69 22.11 9.23
C LEU A 20 -13.66 21.73 10.34
N SER A 21 -13.28 21.95 11.60
CA SER A 21 -14.11 21.63 12.76
C SER A 21 -14.79 22.88 13.31
N GLY A 22 -16.02 22.78 13.78
CA GLY A 22 -16.71 23.92 14.37
C GLY A 22 -18.10 23.56 14.90
N GLN A 23 -18.63 24.45 15.74
CA GLN A 23 -20.01 24.36 16.19
C GLN A 23 -20.99 24.58 15.02
N GLU A 24 -22.25 24.32 15.24
CA GLU A 24 -23.29 24.61 14.26
C GLU A 24 -23.31 26.11 13.94
N GLY A 25 -23.55 26.47 12.66
CA GLY A 25 -23.61 27.86 12.21
C GLY A 25 -22.28 28.62 12.18
N THR A 26 -21.13 27.97 12.46
CA THR A 26 -19.81 28.65 12.44
C THR A 26 -19.22 28.87 11.05
N GLY A 27 -19.84 28.28 9.98
CA GLY A 27 -19.43 28.50 8.59
C GLY A 27 -18.48 27.46 8.04
N LYS A 28 -18.42 26.23 8.59
CA LYS A 28 -17.59 25.11 8.08
C LYS A 28 -17.85 24.78 6.62
N THR A 29 -19.09 24.45 6.32
CA THR A 29 -19.52 24.09 4.97
C THR A 29 -19.37 25.26 4.01
N TRP A 30 -19.71 26.47 4.46
CA TRP A 30 -19.50 27.70 3.69
C TRP A 30 -18.03 27.85 3.26
N ALA A 31 -17.08 27.74 4.22
CA ALA A 31 -15.65 27.88 3.94
C ALA A 31 -15.12 26.76 3.01
N ALA A 32 -15.67 25.55 3.11
CA ALA A 32 -15.33 24.46 2.19
C ALA A 32 -15.85 24.73 0.77
N VAL A 33 -17.08 25.25 0.65
CA VAL A 33 -17.71 25.56 -0.66
C VAL A 33 -17.06 26.78 -1.32
N GLU A 34 -16.71 27.82 -0.56
CA GLU A 34 -15.95 28.97 -1.10
C GLU A 34 -14.66 28.53 -1.83
N ALA A 35 -14.02 27.47 -1.40
CA ALA A 35 -12.79 26.95 -2.03
C ALA A 35 -13.03 26.35 -3.43
N THR A 36 -14.27 26.04 -3.78
CA THR A 36 -14.59 25.52 -5.13
C THR A 36 -14.42 26.59 -6.22
N ALA A 37 -14.43 27.88 -5.84
CA ALA A 37 -14.20 29.02 -6.73
C ALA A 37 -12.70 29.24 -7.11
N MET A 38 -11.77 28.44 -6.56
CA MET A 38 -10.34 28.61 -6.87
C MET A 38 -10.07 28.32 -8.35
N GLU A 39 -9.27 29.17 -8.99
CA GLU A 39 -8.91 29.04 -10.41
C GLU A 39 -8.23 27.70 -10.72
N GLN A 40 -7.49 27.14 -9.78
CA GLN A 40 -6.76 25.88 -9.91
C GLN A 40 -7.68 24.65 -9.80
N VAL A 41 -8.91 24.79 -9.29
CA VAL A 41 -9.88 23.70 -9.22
C VAL A 41 -10.48 23.50 -10.62
N ASP A 42 -10.50 22.25 -11.07
CA ASP A 42 -11.20 21.86 -12.29
C ASP A 42 -12.64 21.45 -11.99
N ARG A 43 -12.80 20.42 -11.13
CA ARG A 43 -14.09 19.95 -10.64
C ARG A 43 -14.06 19.82 -9.13
N ALA A 44 -15.11 20.25 -8.47
CA ALA A 44 -15.28 20.03 -7.05
C ALA A 44 -16.39 19.00 -6.81
N PHE A 45 -16.10 17.97 -6.03
CA PHE A 45 -17.06 16.93 -5.66
C PHE A 45 -17.48 17.10 -4.21
N PHE A 46 -18.77 16.99 -3.95
CA PHE A 46 -19.35 17.11 -2.64
C PHE A 46 -20.05 15.80 -2.25
N ILE A 47 -19.60 15.16 -1.17
CA ILE A 47 -20.24 14.02 -0.54
C ILE A 47 -20.90 14.49 0.74
N GLU A 48 -22.22 14.56 0.73
CA GLU A 48 -23.03 14.98 1.87
C GLU A 48 -23.42 13.76 2.71
N VAL A 49 -23.14 13.80 4.00
CA VAL A 49 -23.51 12.72 4.92
C VAL A 49 -24.27 13.29 6.11
N GLY A 50 -25.59 13.12 6.09
CA GLY A 50 -26.50 13.37 7.22
C GLY A 50 -26.80 14.85 7.56
N GLU A 51 -26.36 15.82 6.75
CA GLU A 51 -26.63 17.24 7.01
C GLU A 51 -27.78 17.79 6.14
N SER A 52 -28.06 17.21 4.97
CA SER A 52 -29.16 17.51 4.04
C SER A 52 -29.30 19.00 3.64
N GLN A 53 -28.17 19.68 3.44
CA GLN A 53 -28.13 21.12 3.13
C GLN A 53 -27.25 21.48 1.92
N ALA A 54 -26.65 20.49 1.24
CA ALA A 54 -25.68 20.73 0.17
C ALA A 54 -26.26 21.60 -0.96
N ASP A 55 -27.49 21.35 -1.40
CA ASP A 55 -28.16 22.15 -2.43
C ASP A 55 -28.22 23.65 -2.10
N ALA A 56 -28.48 24.00 -0.84
CA ALA A 56 -28.58 25.38 -0.43
C ALA A 56 -27.23 26.13 -0.54
N TYR A 57 -26.13 25.41 -0.41
CA TYR A 57 -24.78 25.98 -0.56
C TYR A 57 -24.38 26.28 -2.00
N GLY A 58 -25.15 25.81 -2.99
CA GLY A 58 -25.01 26.29 -4.37
C GLY A 58 -25.27 27.78 -4.55
N ALA A 59 -25.89 28.45 -3.57
CA ALA A 59 -26.08 29.90 -3.53
C ALA A 59 -24.87 30.68 -2.99
N VAL A 60 -23.80 30.01 -2.51
CA VAL A 60 -22.56 30.68 -2.07
C VAL A 60 -21.90 31.35 -3.28
N PRO A 61 -21.51 32.62 -3.19
CA PRO A 61 -20.90 33.33 -4.31
C PRO A 61 -19.68 32.60 -4.86
N GLY A 62 -19.68 32.27 -6.16
CA GLY A 62 -18.62 31.55 -6.84
C GLY A 62 -18.61 30.05 -6.62
N ALA A 63 -19.59 29.50 -5.88
CA ALA A 63 -19.70 28.06 -5.69
C ALA A 63 -19.85 27.32 -7.02
N ASP A 64 -18.98 26.34 -7.25
CA ASP A 64 -19.01 25.46 -8.41
C ASP A 64 -18.63 24.04 -7.97
N PHE A 65 -19.64 23.20 -7.70
CA PHE A 65 -19.44 21.84 -7.22
C PHE A 65 -20.57 20.89 -7.66
N GLU A 66 -20.23 19.62 -7.70
CA GLU A 66 -21.13 18.53 -8.04
C GLU A 66 -21.42 17.70 -6.79
N ILE A 67 -22.70 17.50 -6.45
CA ILE A 67 -23.09 16.62 -5.34
C ILE A 67 -23.08 15.19 -5.87
N ILE A 68 -22.32 14.31 -5.21
CA ILE A 68 -22.35 12.88 -5.52
C ILE A 68 -23.51 12.24 -4.76
N GLU A 69 -24.53 11.82 -5.51
CA GLU A 69 -25.67 11.11 -4.95
C GLU A 69 -25.28 9.72 -4.47
N HIS A 70 -25.71 9.35 -3.26
CA HIS A 70 -25.49 8.04 -2.67
C HIS A 70 -26.67 7.60 -1.81
N ASP A 71 -26.76 6.30 -1.51
CA ASP A 71 -27.88 5.69 -0.76
C ASP A 71 -27.77 5.85 0.77
N GLY A 72 -26.78 6.57 1.26
CA GLY A 72 -26.53 6.78 2.70
C GLY A 72 -25.81 5.62 3.39
N THR A 73 -25.47 4.54 2.70
CA THR A 73 -24.68 3.46 3.30
C THR A 73 -23.19 3.74 3.27
N VAL A 74 -22.45 3.24 4.26
CA VAL A 74 -20.98 3.32 4.30
C VAL A 74 -20.35 2.74 3.04
N ARG A 75 -20.92 1.65 2.49
CA ARG A 75 -20.46 1.05 1.24
C ARG A 75 -20.53 2.04 0.10
N ASN A 76 -21.70 2.64 -0.10
CA ASN A 76 -21.93 3.53 -1.24
C ASN A 76 -21.15 4.84 -1.10
N ILE A 77 -20.97 5.36 0.12
CA ILE A 77 -20.06 6.49 0.40
C ILE A 77 -18.62 6.15 -0.02
N ARG A 78 -18.12 4.94 0.27
CA ARG A 78 -16.79 4.51 -0.16
C ARG A 78 -16.67 4.33 -1.67
N GLU A 79 -17.72 3.87 -2.33
CA GLU A 79 -17.81 3.80 -3.80
C GLU A 79 -17.79 5.20 -4.42
N ALA A 80 -18.50 6.17 -3.82
CA ALA A 80 -18.48 7.58 -4.22
C ALA A 80 -17.06 8.19 -4.11
N LEU A 81 -16.34 7.91 -3.02
CA LEU A 81 -14.94 8.31 -2.86
C LEU A 81 -14.03 7.73 -3.96
N GLN A 82 -14.19 6.45 -4.28
CA GLN A 82 -13.42 5.78 -5.34
C GLN A 82 -13.74 6.37 -6.71
N TRP A 83 -15.02 6.62 -6.99
CA TRP A 83 -15.46 7.23 -8.23
C TRP A 83 -14.88 8.64 -8.40
N ALA A 84 -14.93 9.47 -7.34
CA ALA A 84 -14.35 10.82 -7.35
C ALA A 84 -12.84 10.79 -7.58
N ALA A 85 -12.12 9.85 -6.95
CA ALA A 85 -10.68 9.70 -7.10
C ALA A 85 -10.25 9.24 -8.50
N ALA A 86 -11.15 8.63 -9.27
CA ALA A 86 -10.92 8.19 -10.64
C ALA A 86 -11.18 9.28 -11.70
N GLN A 87 -11.66 10.46 -11.28
CA GLN A 87 -11.91 11.56 -12.21
C GLN A 87 -10.61 12.32 -12.46
N GLU A 88 -10.18 12.35 -13.72
CA GLU A 88 -8.97 13.09 -14.11
C GLU A 88 -9.28 14.58 -14.26
N PRO A 89 -8.49 15.49 -13.64
CA PRO A 89 -8.65 16.93 -13.85
C PRO A 89 -8.06 17.37 -15.18
N ALA A 90 -8.44 18.56 -15.64
CA ALA A 90 -7.80 19.22 -16.77
C ALA A 90 -6.31 19.51 -16.49
N GLU A 91 -5.52 19.62 -17.57
CA GLU A 91 -4.08 19.89 -17.47
C GLU A 91 -3.79 21.18 -16.67
N GLY A 92 -2.89 21.08 -15.72
CA GLY A 92 -2.51 22.20 -14.83
C GLY A 92 -3.51 22.53 -13.74
N LYS A 93 -4.56 21.73 -13.58
CA LYS A 93 -5.56 21.86 -12.52
C LYS A 93 -5.61 20.64 -11.62
N PHE A 94 -6.40 20.70 -10.54
CA PHE A 94 -6.71 19.58 -9.68
C PHE A 94 -8.20 19.53 -9.34
N ASN A 95 -8.70 18.36 -8.99
CA ASN A 95 -10.04 18.23 -8.45
C ASN A 95 -10.04 18.49 -6.94
N LEU A 96 -11.15 18.98 -6.41
CA LEU A 96 -11.39 19.21 -4.99
C LEU A 96 -12.44 18.24 -4.47
N LEU A 97 -12.23 17.65 -3.31
CA LEU A 97 -13.22 16.81 -2.66
C LEU A 97 -13.66 17.43 -1.34
N ILE A 98 -14.97 17.54 -1.14
CA ILE A 98 -15.60 17.99 0.11
C ILE A 98 -16.39 16.82 0.69
N ILE A 99 -16.21 16.55 1.99
CA ILE A 99 -16.97 15.56 2.76
C ILE A 99 -17.62 16.25 3.94
N ASP A 100 -18.93 16.35 3.94
CA ASP A 100 -19.71 16.99 5.00
C ASP A 100 -20.79 16.02 5.53
N SER A 101 -20.57 15.32 6.70
CA SER A 101 -19.50 15.52 7.63
C SER A 101 -18.88 14.20 8.09
N MET A 102 -17.61 14.26 8.48
CA MET A 102 -16.91 13.13 9.08
C MET A 102 -17.51 12.70 10.42
N THR A 103 -18.16 13.63 11.13
CA THR A 103 -18.94 13.31 12.35
C THR A 103 -20.04 12.30 12.05
N GLN A 104 -20.81 12.53 10.99
CA GLN A 104 -21.91 11.66 10.62
C GLN A 104 -21.43 10.30 10.09
N ILE A 105 -20.32 10.28 9.35
CA ILE A 105 -19.70 9.01 8.93
C ILE A 105 -19.30 8.17 10.16
N TRP A 106 -18.67 8.79 11.17
CA TRP A 106 -18.30 8.09 12.39
C TRP A 106 -19.53 7.59 13.16
N GLN A 107 -20.59 8.42 13.27
CA GLN A 107 -21.86 8.01 13.88
C GLN A 107 -22.49 6.82 13.13
N LEU A 108 -22.53 6.87 11.81
CA LEU A 108 -23.08 5.78 10.98
C LEU A 108 -22.31 4.46 11.21
N LEU A 109 -21.00 4.51 11.38
CA LEU A 109 -20.20 3.33 11.74
C LEU A 109 -20.56 2.80 13.13
N GLN A 110 -20.77 3.68 14.12
CA GLN A 110 -21.18 3.30 15.46
C GLN A 110 -22.59 2.67 15.46
N ASP A 111 -23.52 3.25 14.70
CA ASP A 111 -24.88 2.71 14.56
C ASP A 111 -24.88 1.32 13.92
N ASN A 112 -24.07 1.11 12.88
CA ASN A 112 -23.89 -0.20 12.26
C ASN A 112 -23.28 -1.20 13.24
N GLY A 113 -22.28 -0.80 14.02
CA GLY A 113 -21.69 -1.62 15.08
C GLY A 113 -22.71 -2.00 16.16
N GLN A 114 -23.55 -1.04 16.58
CA GLN A 114 -24.60 -1.26 17.57
C GLN A 114 -25.69 -2.22 17.06
N GLN A 115 -26.10 -2.07 15.81
CA GLN A 115 -27.05 -2.98 15.16
C GLN A 115 -26.51 -4.41 15.11
N GLU A 116 -25.25 -4.58 14.78
CA GLU A 116 -24.59 -5.90 14.75
C GLU A 116 -24.49 -6.50 16.17
N ALA A 117 -24.10 -5.71 17.18
CA ALA A 117 -24.05 -6.16 18.57
C ALA A 117 -25.43 -6.66 19.03
N ASN A 118 -26.48 -5.89 18.75
CA ASN A 118 -27.86 -6.23 19.07
C ASN A 118 -28.31 -7.50 18.33
N ARG A 119 -27.94 -7.66 17.05
CA ARG A 119 -28.23 -8.86 16.25
C ARG A 119 -27.56 -10.11 16.84
N ARG A 120 -26.29 -10.01 17.24
CA ARG A 120 -25.55 -11.10 17.90
C ARG A 120 -26.17 -11.51 19.23
N ALA A 121 -26.65 -10.52 20.01
CA ALA A 121 -27.32 -10.77 21.29
C ALA A 121 -28.66 -11.50 21.09
N ARG A 122 -29.49 -11.07 20.13
CA ARG A 122 -30.74 -11.76 19.80
C ARG A 122 -30.53 -13.21 19.39
N ARG A 123 -29.51 -13.50 18.56
CA ARG A 123 -29.17 -14.87 18.16
C ARG A 123 -28.79 -15.75 19.33
N LYS A 124 -28.28 -15.16 20.44
CA LYS A 124 -27.95 -15.85 21.70
C LYS A 124 -29.10 -15.86 22.69
N GLY A 125 -30.31 -15.47 22.30
CA GLY A 125 -31.50 -15.43 23.19
C GLY A 125 -31.46 -14.37 24.29
N LYS A 126 -30.57 -13.35 24.19
CA LYS A 126 -30.46 -12.29 25.18
C LYS A 126 -31.50 -11.19 24.95
N GLN A 127 -32.05 -10.63 26.01
CA GLN A 127 -32.82 -9.39 25.94
C GLN A 127 -31.90 -8.23 25.66
N ILE A 128 -32.38 -7.25 24.88
CA ILE A 128 -31.64 -6.06 24.52
C ILE A 128 -32.14 -4.91 25.38
N PRO A 129 -31.28 -4.23 26.16
CA PRO A 129 -31.60 -3.01 26.86
C PRO A 129 -31.99 -1.89 25.90
N GLU A 130 -32.70 -0.84 26.36
CA GLU A 130 -33.06 0.32 25.55
C GLU A 130 -31.81 1.02 24.97
N GLU A 131 -30.76 1.14 25.77
CA GLU A 131 -29.46 1.71 25.36
C GLU A 131 -28.64 0.79 24.41
N GLY A 132 -29.15 -0.41 24.14
CA GLY A 132 -28.44 -1.42 23.34
C GLY A 132 -27.46 -2.27 24.14
N VAL A 133 -26.85 -3.25 23.48
CA VAL A 133 -25.85 -4.14 24.07
C VAL A 133 -24.47 -3.48 23.95
N ARG A 134 -23.66 -3.60 25.02
CA ARG A 134 -22.26 -3.11 24.98
C ARG A 134 -21.51 -3.67 23.78
N LEU A 135 -20.85 -2.77 23.01
CA LEU A 135 -20.01 -3.14 21.88
C LEU A 135 -18.81 -3.97 22.33
N SER A 136 -18.55 -5.07 21.65
CA SER A 136 -17.36 -5.90 21.88
C SER A 136 -16.12 -5.29 21.20
N MET A 137 -14.93 -5.69 21.65
CA MET A 137 -13.67 -5.16 21.10
C MET A 137 -13.48 -5.47 19.62
N ASP A 138 -13.97 -6.64 19.16
CA ASP A 138 -13.91 -7.00 17.74
C ASP A 138 -14.75 -6.06 16.87
N LEU A 139 -15.94 -5.65 17.32
CA LEU A 139 -16.76 -4.66 16.62
C LEU A 139 -16.09 -3.28 16.60
N TRP A 140 -15.49 -2.86 17.73
CA TRP A 140 -14.70 -1.63 17.75
C TRP A 140 -13.53 -1.66 16.75
N ASN A 141 -12.82 -2.77 16.65
CA ASN A 141 -11.72 -2.92 15.70
C ASN A 141 -12.23 -2.89 14.26
N GLN A 142 -13.34 -3.59 13.94
CA GLN A 142 -13.95 -3.55 12.61
C GLN A 142 -14.38 -2.14 12.21
N MET A 143 -15.03 -1.38 13.11
CA MET A 143 -15.39 0.02 12.82
C MET A 143 -14.17 0.88 12.52
N LYS A 144 -13.08 0.73 13.29
CA LYS A 144 -11.82 1.46 13.07
C LYS A 144 -11.14 1.05 11.75
N GLU A 145 -11.21 -0.21 11.38
CA GLU A 145 -10.70 -0.69 10.10
C GLU A 145 -11.42 -0.03 8.93
N VAL A 146 -12.76 0.00 8.96
CA VAL A 146 -13.55 0.68 7.93
C VAL A 146 -13.27 2.18 7.91
N TRP A 147 -13.18 2.83 9.07
CA TRP A 147 -12.80 4.24 9.20
C TRP A 147 -11.44 4.53 8.59
N ASN A 148 -10.43 3.74 8.92
CA ASN A 148 -9.09 3.88 8.34
C ASN A 148 -9.10 3.68 6.82
N GLY A 149 -9.91 2.75 6.31
CA GLY A 149 -10.10 2.54 4.87
C GLY A 149 -10.68 3.77 4.17
N ILE A 150 -11.63 4.49 4.80
CA ILE A 150 -12.16 5.76 4.27
C ILE A 150 -11.06 6.83 4.24
N LEU A 151 -10.29 6.97 5.32
CA LEU A 151 -9.17 7.94 5.36
C LEU A 151 -8.08 7.61 4.34
N GLN A 152 -7.81 6.34 4.06
CA GLN A 152 -6.89 5.93 3.00
C GLN A 152 -7.41 6.35 1.63
N GLN A 153 -8.71 6.14 1.35
CA GLN A 153 -9.32 6.61 0.11
C GLN A 153 -9.20 8.12 -0.06
N CYS A 154 -9.42 8.90 1.03
CA CYS A 154 -9.19 10.34 1.02
C CYS A 154 -7.74 10.70 0.68
N ARG A 155 -6.74 9.95 1.19
CA ARG A 155 -5.31 10.19 0.87
C ARG A 155 -4.94 9.85 -0.58
N HIS A 156 -5.68 8.94 -1.20
CA HIS A 156 -5.47 8.59 -2.61
C HIS A 156 -6.19 9.52 -3.59
N PHE A 157 -7.04 10.42 -3.10
CA PHE A 157 -7.68 11.41 -3.94
C PHE A 157 -6.62 12.34 -4.55
N PRO A 158 -6.61 12.55 -5.89
CA PRO A 158 -5.57 13.32 -6.58
C PRO A 158 -5.80 14.84 -6.50
N GLY A 159 -6.15 15.35 -5.32
CA GLY A 159 -6.41 16.74 -5.03
C GLY A 159 -6.55 17.00 -3.53
N PRO A 160 -6.75 18.26 -3.10
CA PRO A 160 -7.09 18.59 -1.71
C PRO A 160 -8.41 17.96 -1.29
N VAL A 161 -8.49 17.49 -0.04
CA VAL A 161 -9.73 16.96 0.56
C VAL A 161 -10.11 17.82 1.75
N LEU A 162 -11.26 18.45 1.67
CA LEU A 162 -11.84 19.28 2.75
C LEU A 162 -12.88 18.43 3.49
N MET A 163 -12.66 18.21 4.76
CA MET A 163 -13.55 17.42 5.60
C MET A 163 -14.10 18.29 6.71
N THR A 164 -15.41 18.26 6.92
CA THR A 164 -16.01 18.99 8.04
C THR A 164 -16.24 18.05 9.23
N SER A 165 -16.28 18.61 10.43
CA SER A 165 -16.68 17.91 11.64
C SER A 165 -17.28 18.86 12.66
N ARG A 166 -18.10 18.32 13.57
CA ARG A 166 -18.63 19.05 14.69
C ARG A 166 -17.57 19.23 15.78
N LEU A 167 -17.60 20.38 16.44
CA LEU A 167 -16.72 20.74 17.55
C LEU A 167 -17.57 21.03 18.80
N GLU A 168 -17.24 20.37 19.89
CA GLU A 168 -17.92 20.54 21.18
C GLU A 168 -16.98 21.12 22.22
N LEU A 169 -17.55 21.93 23.11
CA LEU A 169 -16.88 22.39 24.30
C LEU A 169 -17.25 21.45 25.47
N VAL A 170 -16.35 20.54 25.79
CA VAL A 170 -16.53 19.53 26.84
C VAL A 170 -15.75 19.87 28.10
N THR A 171 -16.15 19.27 29.25
CA THR A 171 -15.36 19.37 30.46
C THR A 171 -14.03 18.64 30.30
N ALA A 172 -12.92 19.31 30.63
CA ALA A 172 -11.60 18.67 30.63
C ALA A 172 -11.52 17.64 31.78
N MET A 173 -10.79 16.56 31.53
CA MET A 173 -10.52 15.52 32.52
C MET A 173 -9.09 15.64 33.02
N ASP A 174 -8.86 15.35 34.30
CA ASP A 174 -7.52 15.23 34.86
C ASP A 174 -6.85 13.90 34.46
N ASP A 175 -5.59 13.72 34.82
CA ASP A 175 -4.82 12.50 34.53
C ASP A 175 -5.41 11.22 35.14
N LYS A 176 -6.31 11.38 36.12
CA LYS A 176 -7.02 10.27 36.77
C LYS A 176 -8.39 10.00 36.15
N GLY A 177 -8.78 10.79 35.15
CA GLY A 177 -10.08 10.67 34.47
C GLY A 177 -11.23 11.34 35.22
N ASN A 178 -10.98 12.23 36.21
CA ASN A 178 -12.00 12.99 36.89
C ASN A 178 -12.29 14.29 36.14
N PRO A 179 -13.56 14.78 36.14
CA PRO A 179 -13.91 16.06 35.52
C PRO A 179 -13.30 17.24 36.30
N THR A 180 -12.67 18.16 35.55
CA THR A 180 -12.14 19.42 36.08
C THR A 180 -13.15 20.56 35.90
N ARG A 181 -12.82 21.76 36.36
CA ARG A 181 -13.61 22.98 36.08
C ARG A 181 -13.33 23.56 34.69
N ASP A 182 -12.24 23.12 34.06
CA ASP A 182 -11.82 23.65 32.77
C ASP A 182 -12.63 23.02 31.64
N LYS A 183 -12.71 23.74 30.53
CA LYS A 183 -13.35 23.30 29.29
C LYS A 183 -12.30 23.13 28.22
N GLN A 184 -12.50 22.12 27.37
CA GLN A 184 -11.65 21.89 26.20
C GLN A 184 -12.49 21.63 24.95
N TRP A 185 -11.96 22.04 23.81
CA TRP A 185 -12.58 21.77 22.54
C TRP A 185 -12.31 20.32 22.11
N LYS A 186 -13.37 19.63 21.73
CA LYS A 186 -13.30 18.22 21.28
C LYS A 186 -13.97 18.08 19.92
N ILE A 187 -13.22 17.52 18.97
CA ILE A 187 -13.72 17.18 17.63
C ILE A 187 -14.57 15.90 17.75
N GLN A 188 -15.80 15.97 17.24
CA GLN A 188 -16.73 14.83 17.18
C GLN A 188 -16.46 13.97 15.96
N ALA A 189 -15.45 13.11 16.04
CA ALA A 189 -15.11 12.08 15.08
C ALA A 189 -14.33 10.97 15.79
N GLU A 190 -13.78 10.01 15.04
CA GLU A 190 -12.82 9.07 15.63
C GLU A 190 -11.63 9.87 16.24
N LYS A 191 -11.21 9.47 17.44
CA LYS A 191 -10.27 10.26 18.28
C LYS A 191 -8.93 10.61 17.60
N ASN A 192 -8.49 9.78 16.64
CA ASN A 192 -7.24 9.98 15.92
C ASN A 192 -7.43 10.80 14.62
N MET A 193 -8.66 11.24 14.32
CA MET A 193 -8.94 12.04 13.11
C MET A 193 -7.99 13.23 12.94
N PRO A 194 -7.71 14.06 13.97
CA PRO A 194 -6.80 15.20 13.82
C PRO A 194 -5.38 14.79 13.46
N TYR A 195 -4.90 13.62 13.93
CA TYR A 195 -3.56 13.11 13.59
C TYR A 195 -3.45 12.68 12.13
N ASN A 196 -4.57 12.29 11.54
CA ASN A 196 -4.63 11.83 10.15
C ASN A 196 -4.65 12.97 9.13
N CYS A 197 -4.97 14.20 9.55
CA CYS A 197 -5.04 15.38 8.69
C CYS A 197 -3.72 16.17 8.71
N GLN A 198 -3.34 16.75 7.57
CA GLN A 198 -2.21 17.67 7.49
C GLN A 198 -2.56 19.04 8.09
N VAL A 199 -3.83 19.44 7.99
CA VAL A 199 -4.33 20.73 8.51
C VAL A 199 -5.56 20.48 9.36
N VAL A 200 -5.60 21.13 10.54
CA VAL A 200 -6.77 21.14 11.42
C VAL A 200 -7.11 22.57 11.80
N LEU A 201 -8.31 22.99 11.45
CA LEU A 201 -8.87 24.30 11.74
C LEU A 201 -10.10 24.15 12.64
N GLN A 202 -10.24 25.07 13.59
CA GLN A 202 -11.38 25.11 14.49
C GLN A 202 -12.09 26.45 14.37
N ALA A 203 -13.37 26.43 13.96
CA ALA A 203 -14.25 27.59 14.05
C ALA A 203 -14.94 27.58 15.42
N ARG A 204 -14.38 28.34 16.36
CA ARG A 204 -14.87 28.42 17.76
C ARG A 204 -15.99 29.45 17.93
N ALA A 205 -16.15 30.35 16.97
CA ALA A 205 -17.27 31.29 16.83
C ALA A 205 -17.50 31.51 15.32
N PRO A 206 -18.65 32.13 14.92
CA PRO A 206 -18.93 32.37 13.51
C PRO A 206 -17.79 33.11 12.81
N ARG A 207 -17.23 32.51 11.76
CA ARG A 207 -16.11 33.01 10.95
C ARG A 207 -14.80 33.29 11.71
N GLN A 208 -14.65 32.83 12.95
CA GLN A 208 -13.41 32.93 13.73
C GLN A 208 -12.66 31.60 13.66
N TRP A 209 -11.62 31.56 12.86
CA TRP A 209 -10.85 30.37 12.59
C TRP A 209 -9.54 30.33 13.38
N THR A 210 -9.28 29.22 14.01
CA THR A 210 -8.03 28.91 14.70
C THR A 210 -7.37 27.69 14.06
N LEU A 211 -6.16 27.85 13.56
CA LEU A 211 -5.31 26.78 13.10
C LEU A 211 -4.66 26.11 14.31
N THR A 212 -4.95 24.82 14.52
CA THR A 212 -4.43 24.04 15.65
C THR A 212 -3.40 23.01 15.23
N LYS A 213 -3.33 22.71 13.93
CA LYS A 213 -2.33 21.82 13.34
C LYS A 213 -2.09 22.19 11.88
N ILE A 214 -0.83 22.18 11.50
CA ILE A 214 -0.42 22.25 10.10
C ILE A 214 0.88 21.46 9.88
N ALA A 215 0.91 20.62 8.87
CA ALA A 215 2.10 19.95 8.38
C ALA A 215 2.58 20.66 7.12
N THR A 216 3.56 21.55 7.26
CA THR A 216 4.08 22.34 6.15
C THR A 216 5.58 22.58 6.30
N THR A 217 6.26 22.80 5.17
CA THR A 217 7.65 23.25 5.11
C THR A 217 7.77 24.78 5.01
N VAL A 218 6.64 25.49 4.91
CA VAL A 218 6.60 26.96 4.83
C VAL A 218 6.80 27.53 6.25
N PRO A 219 7.91 28.26 6.52
CA PRO A 219 8.24 28.69 7.89
C PRO A 219 7.18 29.58 8.55
N GLU A 220 6.52 30.43 7.79
CA GLU A 220 5.53 31.40 8.25
C GLU A 220 4.23 30.75 8.74
N LEU A 221 3.98 29.52 8.32
CA LEU A 221 2.81 28.72 8.70
C LEU A 221 3.11 27.70 9.80
N GLN A 222 4.38 27.53 10.20
CA GLN A 222 4.74 26.56 11.22
C GLN A 222 4.21 26.98 12.59
N LEU A 223 3.55 26.05 13.28
CA LEU A 223 3.10 26.25 14.65
C LEU A 223 4.11 25.62 15.63
N PRO A 224 4.39 26.30 16.77
CA PRO A 224 5.10 25.63 17.86
C PRO A 224 4.27 24.47 18.40
N VAL A 225 4.91 23.52 19.08
CA VAL A 225 4.21 22.37 19.69
C VAL A 225 3.13 22.85 20.65
N GLY A 226 1.88 22.44 20.40
CA GLY A 226 0.71 22.90 21.17
C GLY A 226 0.30 24.35 20.90
N GLY A 227 0.94 25.02 19.94
CA GLY A 227 0.58 26.38 19.55
C GLY A 227 -0.65 26.45 18.65
N GLU A 228 -1.28 27.61 18.64
CA GLU A 228 -2.44 27.92 17.80
C GLU A 228 -2.22 29.25 17.07
N MET A 229 -2.81 29.39 15.88
CA MET A 229 -2.80 30.63 15.10
C MET A 229 -4.23 31.02 14.77
N GLN A 230 -4.62 32.25 15.10
CA GLN A 230 -5.93 32.77 14.74
C GLN A 230 -5.86 33.53 13.41
N PHE A 231 -6.88 33.34 12.59
CA PHE A 231 -7.04 34.07 11.32
C PHE A 231 -8.16 35.12 11.47
N ASN A 232 -7.85 36.35 11.13
CA ASN A 232 -8.83 37.45 11.10
C ASN A 232 -9.66 37.43 9.80
N ASP A 233 -9.08 36.96 8.70
CA ASP A 233 -9.70 36.84 7.37
C ASP A 233 -9.27 35.53 6.73
N PHE A 234 -9.96 34.46 7.15
CA PHE A 234 -9.66 33.11 6.70
C PHE A 234 -10.42 32.79 5.43
N SER A 235 -9.72 32.22 4.45
CA SER A 235 -10.29 31.38 3.41
C SER A 235 -9.44 30.14 3.20
N VAL A 236 -10.07 29.03 2.79
CA VAL A 236 -9.36 27.78 2.47
C VAL A 236 -8.42 28.02 1.28
N GLU A 237 -8.84 28.79 0.29
CA GLU A 237 -8.01 29.19 -0.86
C GLU A 237 -6.70 29.83 -0.42
N LYS A 238 -6.76 30.89 0.41
CA LYS A 238 -5.56 31.59 0.92
C LYS A 238 -4.62 30.63 1.64
N LEU A 239 -5.18 29.72 2.44
CA LEU A 239 -4.40 28.73 3.15
C LEU A 239 -3.71 27.75 2.18
N LEU A 240 -4.44 27.18 1.24
CA LEU A 240 -3.88 26.24 0.26
C LEU A 240 -2.78 26.89 -0.58
N ILE A 241 -3.00 28.10 -1.07
CA ILE A 241 -1.99 28.88 -1.82
C ILE A 241 -0.75 29.13 -0.95
N SER A 242 -0.94 29.54 0.32
CA SER A 242 0.17 29.76 1.25
C SER A 242 0.96 28.48 1.56
N MET A 243 0.34 27.33 1.47
CA MET A 243 1.01 26.02 1.59
C MET A 243 1.74 25.60 0.30
N GLY A 244 1.65 26.37 -0.77
CA GLY A 244 2.23 26.05 -2.08
C GLY A 244 1.36 25.11 -2.92
N ILE A 245 0.07 25.00 -2.61
CA ILE A 245 -0.87 24.22 -3.42
C ILE A 245 -1.32 25.06 -4.61
N GLY A 246 -0.82 24.74 -5.77
CA GLY A 246 -1.07 25.40 -7.05
C GLY A 246 -0.89 24.42 -8.21
N ALA A 247 -0.69 24.92 -9.42
CA ALA A 247 -0.52 24.10 -10.64
C ALA A 247 0.62 23.07 -10.56
N ASP A 248 1.64 23.32 -9.73
CA ASP A 248 2.80 22.42 -9.53
C ASP A 248 2.61 21.43 -8.36
N ALA A 249 1.52 21.52 -7.62
CA ALA A 249 1.22 20.57 -6.56
C ALA A 249 0.96 19.18 -7.17
N ALA A 250 1.35 18.15 -6.43
CA ALA A 250 1.27 16.79 -6.92
C ALA A 250 0.58 15.87 -5.90
N PRO A 251 -0.09 14.81 -6.36
CA PRO A 251 -0.58 13.78 -5.47
C PRO A 251 0.54 13.22 -4.61
N THR A 252 0.24 12.98 -3.34
CA THR A 252 1.21 12.34 -2.44
C THR A 252 1.47 10.92 -2.93
N THR A 253 2.75 10.56 -3.09
CA THR A 253 3.11 9.15 -3.29
C THR A 253 2.94 8.44 -1.94
N TYR A 254 1.74 7.95 -1.69
CA TYR A 254 1.40 7.22 -0.48
C TYR A 254 1.67 5.72 -0.70
N ILE A 255 2.45 5.12 0.20
CA ILE A 255 2.61 3.67 0.24
C ILE A 255 1.59 3.13 1.23
N GLU A 256 0.60 2.42 0.72
CA GLU A 256 -0.39 1.77 1.55
C GLU A 256 0.26 0.68 2.39
N THR A 257 0.19 0.85 3.71
CA THR A 257 0.59 -0.19 4.65
C THR A 257 -0.56 -1.17 4.85
N ARG A 258 -0.29 -2.45 4.70
CA ARG A 258 -1.27 -3.52 4.85
C ARG A 258 -0.71 -4.63 5.73
N PRO A 259 -1.55 -5.31 6.53
CA PRO A 259 -1.14 -6.51 7.22
C PRO A 259 -0.70 -7.57 6.19
N ASP A 260 0.42 -8.19 6.44
CA ASP A 260 1.01 -9.22 5.59
C ASP A 260 0.89 -10.64 6.18
N GLY A 261 0.32 -10.74 7.40
CA GLY A 261 0.19 -11.99 8.14
C GLY A 261 1.51 -12.41 8.82
N GLU A 262 2.42 -11.44 9.12
CA GLU A 262 3.69 -11.75 9.77
C GLU A 262 3.53 -12.46 11.13
N PHE A 263 2.39 -12.25 11.82
CA PHE A 263 2.05 -12.94 13.07
C PHE A 263 1.19 -14.18 12.87
N ASP A 264 0.97 -14.63 11.64
CA ASP A 264 0.28 -15.86 11.31
C ASP A 264 1.31 -17.01 11.32
N GLU A 265 1.30 -17.80 12.39
CA GLU A 265 2.25 -18.91 12.60
C GLU A 265 2.16 -19.97 11.49
N GLU A 266 0.97 -20.20 10.93
CA GLU A 266 0.77 -21.17 9.84
C GLU A 266 1.41 -20.66 8.56
N LYS A 267 1.20 -19.38 8.22
CA LYS A 267 1.81 -18.73 7.07
C LYS A 267 3.33 -18.65 7.19
N GLN A 268 3.85 -18.29 8.36
CA GLN A 268 5.30 -18.28 8.62
C GLN A 268 5.91 -19.68 8.44
N ARG A 269 5.21 -20.71 8.91
CA ARG A 269 5.64 -22.10 8.75
C ARG A 269 5.64 -22.51 7.27
N GLU A 270 4.59 -22.18 6.52
CA GLU A 270 4.53 -22.44 5.07
C GLU A 270 5.63 -21.72 4.29
N GLU A 271 5.88 -20.44 4.63
CA GLU A 271 6.96 -19.67 4.01
C GLU A 271 8.35 -20.24 4.34
N ALA A 272 8.57 -20.68 5.59
CA ALA A 272 9.81 -21.33 6.01
C ALA A 272 10.03 -22.67 5.29
N GLU A 273 8.99 -23.52 5.22
CA GLU A 273 9.04 -24.79 4.47
C GLU A 273 9.30 -24.58 2.97
N ARG A 274 8.68 -23.54 2.40
CA ARG A 274 8.93 -23.18 1.00
C ARG A 274 10.36 -22.71 0.78
N ALA A 275 10.87 -21.83 1.63
CA ALA A 275 12.24 -21.34 1.55
C ALA A 275 13.26 -22.48 1.71
N GLU A 276 12.98 -23.44 2.61
CA GLU A 276 13.82 -24.63 2.77
C GLU A 276 13.84 -25.52 1.54
N ARG A 277 12.68 -25.74 0.92
CA ARG A 277 12.57 -26.50 -0.36
C ARG A 277 13.33 -25.81 -1.49
N GLU A 278 13.17 -24.49 -1.65
CA GLU A 278 13.88 -23.71 -2.65
C GLU A 278 15.40 -23.77 -2.44
N ALA A 279 15.85 -23.62 -1.19
CA ALA A 279 17.27 -23.73 -0.84
C ALA A 279 17.82 -25.15 -1.03
N ALA A 280 17.04 -26.18 -0.76
CA ALA A 280 17.41 -27.57 -1.02
C ALA A 280 17.54 -27.86 -2.53
N GLU A 281 16.62 -27.34 -3.33
CA GLU A 281 16.65 -27.47 -4.79
C GLU A 281 17.87 -26.74 -5.39
N GLU A 282 18.17 -25.54 -4.90
CA GLU A 282 19.36 -24.77 -5.35
C GLU A 282 20.66 -25.48 -4.98
N ARG A 283 20.75 -26.01 -3.75
CA ARG A 283 21.88 -26.85 -3.34
C ARG A 283 22.01 -28.10 -4.22
N ARG A 284 20.89 -28.73 -4.57
CA ARG A 284 20.89 -29.89 -5.47
C ARG A 284 21.37 -29.51 -6.88
N LYS A 285 20.89 -28.42 -7.45
CA LYS A 285 21.32 -27.91 -8.76
C LYS A 285 22.82 -27.61 -8.78
N SER A 286 23.32 -26.94 -7.74
CA SER A 286 24.75 -26.64 -7.60
C SER A 286 25.60 -27.92 -7.48
N TYR A 287 25.13 -28.89 -6.67
CA TYR A 287 25.81 -30.19 -6.55
C TYR A 287 25.88 -30.93 -7.88
N VAL A 288 24.73 -31.07 -8.60
CA VAL A 288 24.70 -31.74 -9.90
C VAL A 288 25.59 -31.03 -10.91
N SER A 289 25.58 -29.69 -10.94
CA SER A 289 26.46 -28.90 -11.82
C SER A 289 27.94 -29.16 -11.55
N THR A 290 28.34 -29.19 -10.28
CA THR A 290 29.74 -29.48 -9.88
C THR A 290 30.16 -30.89 -10.28
N GLN A 291 29.29 -31.89 -10.08
CA GLN A 291 29.59 -33.25 -10.45
C GLN A 291 29.64 -33.44 -11.99
N ALA A 292 28.73 -32.76 -12.72
CA ALA A 292 28.74 -32.75 -14.18
C ALA A 292 30.05 -32.17 -14.75
N GLN A 293 30.52 -31.07 -14.16
CA GLN A 293 31.82 -30.47 -14.54
C GLN A 293 32.96 -31.45 -14.31
N GLY A 294 32.96 -32.18 -13.19
CA GLY A 294 33.97 -33.23 -12.90
C GLY A 294 33.94 -34.37 -13.91
N LEU A 295 32.75 -34.78 -14.39
CA LEU A 295 32.62 -35.80 -15.46
C LEU A 295 33.15 -35.28 -16.81
N MET A 296 32.85 -34.02 -17.16
CA MET A 296 33.35 -33.38 -18.40
C MET A 296 34.90 -33.27 -18.38
N ASP A 297 35.45 -32.88 -17.24
CA ASP A 297 36.91 -32.80 -17.08
C ASP A 297 37.58 -34.16 -17.22
N ALA A 298 36.98 -35.23 -16.67
CA ALA A 298 37.46 -36.59 -16.81
C ALA A 298 37.34 -37.09 -18.26
N GLU A 299 36.25 -36.78 -18.98
CA GLU A 299 36.08 -37.05 -20.41
C GLU A 299 37.12 -36.33 -21.25
N LYS A 300 37.37 -35.06 -21.01
CA LYS A 300 38.41 -34.27 -21.69
C LYS A 300 39.81 -34.84 -21.48
N ASN A 301 40.11 -35.31 -20.29
CA ASN A 301 41.39 -35.94 -19.95
C ASN A 301 41.46 -37.45 -20.35
N ARG A 302 40.40 -37.98 -20.97
CA ARG A 302 40.29 -39.40 -21.41
C ARG A 302 40.48 -40.41 -20.26
N ASP A 303 40.11 -40.00 -19.03
CA ASP A 303 40.29 -40.79 -17.78
C ASP A 303 39.06 -41.70 -17.54
N LEU A 304 39.07 -42.89 -18.17
CA LEU A 304 38.02 -43.90 -17.99
C LEU A 304 37.94 -44.46 -16.58
N ASP A 305 39.08 -44.54 -15.85
CA ASP A 305 39.10 -45.06 -14.50
C ASP A 305 38.37 -44.10 -13.54
N LYS A 306 38.59 -42.81 -13.70
CA LYS A 306 37.91 -41.79 -12.94
C LYS A 306 36.43 -41.77 -13.24
N LEU A 307 36.00 -41.88 -14.50
CA LEU A 307 34.58 -41.96 -14.90
C LEU A 307 33.90 -43.21 -14.31
N ASN A 308 34.55 -44.38 -14.36
CA ASN A 308 34.01 -45.60 -13.77
C ASN A 308 33.97 -45.55 -12.23
N ALA A 309 34.94 -44.88 -11.57
CA ALA A 309 34.90 -44.63 -10.13
C ALA A 309 33.74 -43.70 -9.74
N ALA A 310 33.49 -42.64 -10.50
CA ALA A 310 32.37 -41.72 -10.31
C ALA A 310 31.01 -42.45 -10.50
N LEU A 311 30.88 -43.26 -11.55
CA LEU A 311 29.70 -44.07 -11.79
C LEU A 311 29.37 -44.97 -10.60
N ARG A 312 30.35 -45.72 -10.08
CA ARG A 312 30.16 -46.60 -8.91
C ARG A 312 29.74 -45.78 -7.67
N TYR A 313 30.36 -44.63 -7.46
CA TYR A 313 30.00 -43.74 -6.35
C TYR A 313 28.56 -43.27 -6.45
N TYR A 314 28.09 -42.77 -7.61
CA TYR A 314 26.71 -42.33 -7.79
C TYR A 314 25.68 -43.46 -7.68
N GLN A 315 26.05 -44.66 -8.14
CA GLN A 315 25.22 -45.87 -7.94
C GLN A 315 25.04 -46.21 -6.46
N GLN A 316 26.11 -46.12 -5.65
CA GLN A 316 26.07 -46.34 -4.20
C GLN A 316 25.20 -45.26 -3.48
N GLN A 317 25.22 -44.06 -3.97
CA GLN A 317 24.40 -42.96 -3.43
C GLN A 317 22.94 -43.02 -3.92
N GLY A 318 22.62 -43.87 -4.88
CA GLY A 318 21.28 -43.96 -5.47
C GLY A 318 20.90 -42.77 -6.33
N ASP A 319 21.86 -42.00 -6.84
CA ASP A 319 21.63 -40.76 -7.61
C ASP A 319 21.43 -41.08 -9.09
N GLY A 320 20.18 -41.41 -9.47
CA GLY A 320 19.83 -41.82 -10.83
C GLY A 320 20.22 -40.80 -11.91
N GLN A 321 20.15 -39.51 -11.64
CA GLN A 321 20.52 -38.46 -12.60
C GLN A 321 22.02 -38.46 -12.89
N LEU A 322 22.87 -38.48 -11.85
CA LEU A 322 24.32 -38.52 -12.01
C LEU A 322 24.82 -39.88 -12.57
N VAL A 323 24.14 -40.98 -12.23
CA VAL A 323 24.40 -42.29 -12.84
C VAL A 323 24.21 -42.24 -14.34
N GLN A 324 23.08 -41.70 -14.81
CA GLN A 324 22.81 -41.58 -16.25
C GLN A 324 23.86 -40.70 -16.93
N MET A 325 24.18 -39.52 -16.36
CA MET A 325 25.19 -38.63 -16.91
C MET A 325 26.57 -39.31 -17.02
N ALA A 326 26.99 -40.03 -15.98
CA ALA A 326 28.26 -40.76 -16.01
C ALA A 326 28.28 -41.88 -17.07
N GLN A 327 27.20 -42.64 -17.20
CA GLN A 327 27.07 -43.69 -18.24
C GLN A 327 27.14 -43.11 -19.66
N GLU A 328 26.41 -42.03 -19.92
CA GLU A 328 26.45 -41.37 -21.22
C GLU A 328 27.84 -40.83 -21.55
N THR A 329 28.54 -40.27 -20.56
CA THR A 329 29.90 -39.78 -20.75
C THR A 329 30.90 -40.89 -21.03
N ILE A 330 30.82 -42.03 -20.34
CA ILE A 330 31.65 -43.20 -20.59
C ILE A 330 31.40 -43.75 -22.02
N GLN A 331 30.13 -43.85 -22.43
CA GLN A 331 29.80 -44.34 -23.78
C GLN A 331 30.37 -43.42 -24.88
N ARG A 332 30.28 -42.09 -24.69
CA ARG A 332 30.88 -41.15 -25.64
C ARG A 332 32.38 -41.34 -25.75
N LEU A 333 33.09 -41.41 -24.62
CA LEU A 333 34.54 -41.59 -24.62
C LEU A 333 34.97 -42.92 -25.26
N GLN A 334 34.30 -44.03 -24.96
CA GLN A 334 34.55 -45.34 -25.56
C GLN A 334 34.32 -45.32 -27.07
N LYS A 335 33.30 -44.64 -27.56
CA LYS A 335 33.02 -44.49 -28.99
C LYS A 335 34.12 -43.73 -29.70
N VAL A 336 34.60 -42.65 -29.14
CA VAL A 336 35.73 -41.88 -29.68
C VAL A 336 36.99 -42.72 -29.74
N GLN A 337 37.35 -43.42 -28.66
CA GLN A 337 38.53 -44.31 -28.65
C GLN A 337 38.43 -45.44 -29.66
N SER A 338 37.25 -46.00 -29.86
CA SER A 338 37.02 -47.03 -30.87
C SER A 338 37.18 -46.51 -32.30
N GLN A 339 36.71 -45.33 -32.59
CA GLN A 339 36.86 -44.69 -33.89
C GLN A 339 38.33 -44.34 -34.19
N GLU A 340 39.05 -43.78 -33.23
CA GLU A 340 40.49 -43.48 -33.36
C GLU A 340 41.32 -44.76 -33.58
N ALA A 341 40.99 -45.87 -32.87
CA ALA A 341 41.63 -47.14 -33.06
C ALA A 341 41.43 -47.71 -34.46
N GLN A 342 40.15 -47.60 -35.00
CA GLN A 342 39.85 -48.02 -36.36
C GLN A 342 40.56 -47.16 -37.41
N GLU A 343 40.67 -45.87 -37.20
CA GLU A 343 41.37 -44.95 -38.10
C GLU A 343 42.88 -45.17 -38.09
N ASN A 344 43.47 -45.44 -36.92
CA ASN A 344 44.89 -45.81 -36.81
C ASN A 344 45.21 -47.14 -37.51
N VAL A 345 44.35 -48.17 -37.39
CA VAL A 345 44.51 -49.45 -38.10
C VAL A 345 44.42 -49.24 -39.60
N LYS A 346 43.51 -48.41 -40.09
CA LYS A 346 43.37 -48.10 -41.52
C LYS A 346 44.61 -47.36 -42.03
N ASN A 347 45.13 -46.39 -41.31
CA ASN A 347 46.32 -45.64 -41.66
C ASN A 347 47.61 -46.52 -41.71
N VAL A 348 47.72 -47.54 -40.85
CA VAL A 348 48.80 -48.50 -40.88
C VAL A 348 48.69 -49.40 -42.09
N LEU A 349 47.49 -49.91 -42.41
CA LEU A 349 47.23 -50.75 -43.59
C LEU A 349 47.48 -50.01 -44.89
N ASP A 350 47.04 -48.72 -44.97
CA ASP A 350 47.30 -47.86 -46.17
C ASP A 350 48.77 -47.50 -46.27
N GLY A 351 49.57 -47.44 -45.22
CA GLY A 351 51.04 -47.24 -45.20
C GLY A 351 51.83 -48.44 -45.66
N GLU A 352 51.45 -49.69 -45.31
CA GLU A 352 52.08 -50.89 -45.79
C GLU A 352 51.87 -51.12 -47.29
N VAL A 353 50.74 -50.70 -47.86
CA VAL A 353 50.46 -50.83 -49.31
C VAL A 353 51.34 -49.88 -50.13
N VAL A 354 51.88 -48.82 -49.58
CA VAL A 354 52.75 -47.86 -50.29
C VAL A 354 54.24 -48.31 -50.32
N GLU A 355 54.69 -49.15 -49.37
CA GLU A 355 56.08 -49.67 -49.33
C GLU A 355 56.29 -50.86 -50.30
N ASP A 356 55.26 -51.72 -50.52
CA ASP A 356 55.33 -52.86 -51.47
C ASP A 356 55.31 -52.42 -52.93
N SER A 357 54.90 -51.20 -53.29
CA SER A 357 54.84 -50.74 -54.65
C SER A 357 56.13 -50.01 -55.16
N LYS A 358 57.20 -49.92 -54.36
CA LYS A 358 58.46 -49.27 -54.72
C LYS A 358 59.64 -50.28 -54.95
N THR A 359 59.42 -51.60 -54.95
CA THR A 359 60.50 -52.58 -55.08
C THR A 359 60.50 -53.32 -56.40
N GLU A 360 59.60 -53.00 -57.35
CA GLU A 360 59.69 -53.52 -58.71
C GLU A 360 59.76 -52.44 -59.77
N ALA A 361 60.90 -51.76 -59.91
CA ALA A 361 61.37 -51.15 -61.16
C ALA A 361 62.82 -50.63 -60.94
N ALA A 362 63.79 -51.54 -61.09
CA ALA A 362 65.15 -51.20 -61.53
C ALA A 362 65.78 -52.37 -62.25
#